data_7360e485722caf58f626bb82b2fb26b5
#
_entry.id   7360e485722caf58f626bb82b2fb26b5
#
_cell.length_a   1.000
_cell.length_b   1.000
_cell.length_c   1.000
_cell.angle_alpha   90.00
_cell.angle_beta   90.00
_cell.angle_gamma   90.00
#
_symmetry.space_group_name_H-M   'P 1'
#
loop_
_entity.id
_entity.type
_entity.pdbx_description
1 polymer ?
#
loop_
_entity_poly.entity_id
_entity_poly.type
_entity_poly.pdbx_seq_one_letter_code
_entity_poly.pdbx_strand_id
1 'polypeptide(L)'
;KRTVRQQLTFFGKLRKMKKKEIEKSILFWLDFFKIQKNVDRKISELSKGNQQKIQFIASIIHGPKLVILDEPFSGLDPINANQLKEAILFLKENSATIIFSSHQMANVEEICENICMMKKGEVLLEGNLKEIKDETDKRKVIVQADFDREILKQDFEIESYKEENDVISFYVKDECTAKKIQKFIFQSENIQQFRIEPISLNDIFLERVGE
;
A
#
# COMPACT_ATOMS: atom_id res chain seq x y z
N LYS A 1 3.51 -9.52 -33.75
CA LYS A 1 3.97 -9.05 -32.42
C LYS A 1 4.09 -7.53 -32.49
N ARG A 2 3.33 -6.79 -31.67
CA ARG A 2 3.18 -5.33 -31.77
C ARG A 2 4.28 -4.60 -30.98
N THR A 3 4.63 -3.40 -31.44
CA THR A 3 5.41 -2.44 -30.63
C THR A 3 4.54 -1.78 -29.57
N VAL A 4 5.17 -1.13 -28.58
CA VAL A 4 4.46 -0.36 -27.53
C VAL A 4 3.52 0.66 -28.18
N ARG A 5 4.01 1.48 -29.11
CA ARG A 5 3.20 2.47 -29.85
C ARG A 5 1.99 1.82 -30.53
N GLN A 6 2.20 0.71 -31.25
CA GLN A 6 1.12 0.01 -31.94
C GLN A 6 0.07 -0.53 -30.98
N GLN A 7 0.49 -1.07 -29.84
CA GLN A 7 -0.41 -1.62 -28.82
C GLN A 7 -1.26 -0.51 -28.17
N LEU A 8 -0.62 0.55 -27.72
CA LEU A 8 -1.32 1.68 -27.08
C LEU A 8 -2.25 2.40 -28.06
N THR A 9 -1.80 2.59 -29.33
CA THR A 9 -2.66 3.14 -30.39
C THR A 9 -3.89 2.26 -30.63
N PHE A 10 -3.74 0.94 -30.61
CA PHE A 10 -4.86 0.01 -30.75
C PHE A 10 -5.89 0.22 -29.64
N PHE A 11 -5.47 0.25 -28.36
CA PHE A 11 -6.39 0.45 -27.25
C PHE A 11 -7.04 1.84 -27.27
N GLY A 12 -6.31 2.89 -27.60
CA GLY A 12 -6.86 4.23 -27.76
C GLY A 12 -7.95 4.29 -28.85
N LYS A 13 -7.72 3.62 -30.00
CA LYS A 13 -8.72 3.51 -31.08
C LYS A 13 -9.96 2.73 -30.65
N LEU A 14 -9.81 1.62 -29.90
CA LEU A 14 -10.94 0.88 -29.34
C LEU A 14 -11.83 1.77 -28.44
N ARG A 15 -11.24 2.74 -27.78
CA ARG A 15 -11.94 3.74 -26.95
C ARG A 15 -12.36 5.00 -27.72
N LYS A 16 -12.32 4.95 -29.07
CA LYS A 16 -12.74 6.04 -29.99
C LYS A 16 -11.98 7.35 -29.83
N MET A 17 -10.75 7.31 -29.28
CA MET A 17 -9.89 8.49 -29.18
C MET A 17 -9.41 8.95 -30.57
N LYS A 18 -9.24 10.27 -30.74
CA LYS A 18 -8.63 10.84 -31.92
C LYS A 18 -7.14 10.57 -31.97
N LYS A 19 -6.55 10.46 -33.16
CA LYS A 19 -5.13 10.14 -33.35
C LYS A 19 -4.17 11.08 -32.57
N LYS A 20 -4.46 12.37 -32.54
CA LYS A 20 -3.67 13.37 -31.79
C LYS A 20 -3.75 13.16 -30.27
N GLU A 21 -4.92 12.80 -29.75
CA GLU A 21 -5.15 12.51 -28.34
C GLU A 21 -4.39 11.24 -27.90
N ILE A 22 -4.45 10.21 -28.73
CA ILE A 22 -3.71 8.96 -28.50
C ILE A 22 -2.22 9.24 -28.40
N GLU A 23 -1.65 9.96 -29.38
CA GLU A 23 -0.21 10.25 -29.38
C GLU A 23 0.21 11.09 -28.17
N LYS A 24 -0.59 12.10 -27.81
CA LYS A 24 -0.34 12.90 -26.61
C LYS A 24 -0.37 12.03 -25.33
N SER A 25 -1.35 11.15 -25.19
CA SER A 25 -1.45 10.25 -24.03
C SER A 25 -0.31 9.24 -23.98
N ILE A 26 0.10 8.69 -25.13
CA ILE A 26 1.26 7.77 -25.20
C ILE A 26 2.52 8.47 -24.68
N LEU A 27 2.83 9.66 -25.22
CA LEU A 27 4.01 10.39 -24.81
C LEU A 27 3.99 10.76 -23.34
N PHE A 28 2.84 11.23 -22.84
CA PHE A 28 2.67 11.58 -21.45
C PHE A 28 2.93 10.38 -20.52
N TRP A 29 2.27 9.25 -20.74
CA TRP A 29 2.39 8.10 -19.85
C TRP A 29 3.76 7.41 -19.96
N LEU A 30 4.36 7.36 -21.13
CA LEU A 30 5.71 6.82 -21.27
C LEU A 30 6.74 7.71 -20.56
N ASP A 31 6.53 9.03 -20.56
CA ASP A 31 7.36 9.97 -19.81
C ASP A 31 7.16 9.81 -18.31
N PHE A 32 5.92 9.77 -17.85
CA PHE A 32 5.56 9.54 -16.46
C PHE A 32 6.29 8.31 -15.87
N PHE A 33 6.27 7.19 -16.60
CA PHE A 33 6.95 5.96 -16.20
C PHE A 33 8.44 5.91 -16.54
N LYS A 34 9.01 6.96 -17.14
CA LYS A 34 10.43 7.04 -17.56
C LYS A 34 10.85 5.91 -18.51
N ILE A 35 9.99 5.54 -19.44
CA ILE A 35 10.20 4.44 -20.41
C ILE A 35 10.04 4.86 -21.87
N GLN A 36 10.23 6.15 -22.19
CA GLN A 36 10.05 6.72 -23.54
C GLN A 36 10.87 6.00 -24.61
N LYS A 37 12.09 5.56 -24.25
CA LYS A 37 12.98 4.80 -25.14
C LYS A 37 12.42 3.48 -25.65
N ASN A 38 11.34 2.99 -25.01
CA ASN A 38 10.71 1.73 -25.36
C ASN A 38 9.57 1.86 -26.37
N VAL A 39 9.21 3.08 -26.80
CA VAL A 39 8.01 3.36 -27.60
C VAL A 39 7.92 2.55 -28.89
N ASP A 40 9.02 2.32 -29.58
CA ASP A 40 9.09 1.56 -30.84
C ASP A 40 9.62 0.13 -30.66
N ARG A 41 9.94 -0.29 -29.42
CA ARG A 41 10.33 -1.66 -29.10
C ARG A 41 9.12 -2.60 -29.05
N LYS A 42 9.34 -3.87 -29.36
CA LYS A 42 8.30 -4.90 -29.20
C LYS A 42 8.05 -5.16 -27.69
N ILE A 43 6.78 -5.34 -27.32
CA ILE A 43 6.42 -5.57 -25.93
C ILE A 43 7.10 -6.84 -25.39
N SER A 44 7.27 -7.87 -26.23
CA SER A 44 7.96 -9.13 -25.85
C SER A 44 9.45 -8.97 -25.51
N GLU A 45 10.06 -7.85 -25.82
CA GLU A 45 11.47 -7.52 -25.55
C GLU A 45 11.64 -6.71 -24.27
N LEU A 46 10.54 -6.35 -23.60
CA LEU A 46 10.55 -5.56 -22.37
C LEU A 46 10.66 -6.47 -21.14
N SER A 47 11.22 -5.94 -20.06
CA SER A 47 11.15 -6.58 -18.75
C SER A 47 9.69 -6.74 -18.29
N LYS A 48 9.42 -7.70 -17.39
CA LYS A 48 8.08 -7.92 -16.83
C LYS A 48 7.48 -6.63 -16.26
N GLY A 49 8.24 -5.87 -15.47
CA GLY A 49 7.76 -4.60 -14.90
C GLY A 49 7.39 -3.58 -15.98
N ASN A 50 8.18 -3.45 -17.06
CA ASN A 50 7.82 -2.57 -18.17
C ASN A 50 6.60 -3.09 -18.94
N GLN A 51 6.44 -4.40 -19.10
CA GLN A 51 5.23 -4.97 -19.71
C GLN A 51 3.98 -4.65 -18.88
N GLN A 52 4.04 -4.76 -17.55
CA GLN A 52 2.95 -4.38 -16.64
C GLN A 52 2.62 -2.89 -16.74
N LYS A 53 3.63 -2.00 -16.80
CA LYS A 53 3.41 -0.57 -17.04
C LYS A 53 2.67 -0.31 -18.35
N ILE A 54 3.08 -0.96 -19.44
CA ILE A 54 2.41 -0.83 -20.74
C ILE A 54 0.97 -1.36 -20.67
N GLN A 55 0.73 -2.46 -19.95
CA GLN A 55 -0.62 -3.00 -19.75
C GLN A 55 -1.48 -2.02 -18.94
N PHE A 56 -0.93 -1.45 -17.87
CA PHE A 56 -1.61 -0.42 -17.08
C PHE A 56 -1.93 0.80 -17.95
N ILE A 57 -0.96 1.35 -18.69
CA ILE A 57 -1.19 2.49 -19.61
C ILE A 57 -2.31 2.16 -20.61
N ALA A 58 -2.33 0.94 -21.17
CA ALA A 58 -3.35 0.54 -22.12
C ALA A 58 -4.77 0.59 -21.51
N SER A 59 -4.90 0.31 -20.21
CA SER A 59 -6.19 0.35 -19.50
C SER A 59 -6.67 1.77 -19.22
N ILE A 60 -5.76 2.74 -19.07
CA ILE A 60 -6.07 4.10 -18.63
C ILE A 60 -5.87 5.18 -19.72
N ILE A 61 -5.31 4.83 -20.88
CA ILE A 61 -4.90 5.77 -21.94
C ILE A 61 -6.02 6.73 -22.39
N HIS A 62 -7.25 6.31 -22.25
CA HIS A 62 -8.45 7.08 -22.64
C HIS A 62 -9.01 7.97 -21.52
N GLY A 63 -8.33 8.09 -20.37
CA GLY A 63 -8.76 8.88 -19.23
C GLY A 63 -10.08 8.37 -18.62
N PRO A 64 -10.17 7.11 -18.16
CA PRO A 64 -11.41 6.57 -17.59
C PRO A 64 -11.77 7.26 -16.28
N LYS A 65 -13.07 7.40 -16.01
CA LYS A 65 -13.58 7.87 -14.71
C LYS A 65 -13.55 6.80 -13.62
N LEU A 66 -13.55 5.53 -14.02
CA LEU A 66 -13.48 4.38 -13.12
C LEU A 66 -12.37 3.44 -13.60
N VAL A 67 -11.47 3.08 -12.69
CA VAL A 67 -10.39 2.12 -12.93
C VAL A 67 -10.53 0.99 -11.92
N ILE A 68 -10.58 -0.24 -12.40
CA ILE A 68 -10.63 -1.44 -11.56
C ILE A 68 -9.36 -2.24 -11.83
N LEU A 69 -8.61 -2.52 -10.79
CA LEU A 69 -7.31 -3.22 -10.84
C LEU A 69 -7.34 -4.43 -9.91
N ASP A 70 -6.94 -5.57 -10.44
CA ASP A 70 -6.80 -6.79 -9.66
C ASP A 70 -5.32 -7.04 -9.38
N GLU A 71 -4.94 -7.03 -8.09
CA GLU A 71 -3.56 -7.23 -7.60
C GLU A 71 -2.48 -6.45 -8.39
N PRO A 72 -2.63 -5.11 -8.57
CA PRO A 72 -1.80 -4.35 -9.51
C PRO A 72 -0.31 -4.33 -9.15
N PHE A 73 0.05 -4.57 -7.89
CA PHE A 73 1.43 -4.55 -7.38
C PHE A 73 2.10 -5.91 -7.36
N SER A 74 1.35 -6.99 -7.65
CA SER A 74 1.85 -8.36 -7.57
C SER A 74 3.00 -8.60 -8.56
N GLY A 75 4.12 -9.17 -8.04
CA GLY A 75 5.29 -9.51 -8.85
C GLY A 75 6.11 -8.33 -9.37
N LEU A 76 5.84 -7.10 -8.90
CA LEU A 76 6.68 -5.93 -9.15
C LEU A 76 7.81 -5.83 -8.12
N ASP A 77 8.96 -5.38 -8.58
CA ASP A 77 10.01 -4.90 -7.67
C ASP A 77 9.60 -3.56 -7.03
N PRO A 78 10.23 -3.14 -5.92
CA PRO A 78 9.85 -1.93 -5.18
C PRO A 78 9.84 -0.66 -6.03
N ILE A 79 10.75 -0.51 -7.00
CA ILE A 79 10.84 0.68 -7.85
C ILE A 79 9.63 0.74 -8.79
N ASN A 80 9.29 -0.39 -9.44
CA ASN A 80 8.15 -0.47 -10.34
C ASN A 80 6.82 -0.36 -9.59
N ALA A 81 6.72 -0.95 -8.40
CA ALA A 81 5.54 -0.82 -7.53
C ALA A 81 5.30 0.64 -7.13
N ASN A 82 6.36 1.36 -6.72
CA ASN A 82 6.24 2.78 -6.36
C ASN A 82 5.78 3.65 -7.54
N GLN A 83 6.34 3.43 -8.74
CA GLN A 83 5.91 4.18 -9.93
C GLN A 83 4.45 3.89 -10.31
N LEU A 84 3.98 2.65 -10.13
CA LEU A 84 2.58 2.31 -10.37
C LEU A 84 1.66 2.96 -9.33
N LYS A 85 2.08 3.00 -8.06
CA LYS A 85 1.39 3.72 -7.00
C LYS A 85 1.27 5.22 -7.30
N GLU A 86 2.36 5.86 -7.70
CA GLU A 86 2.34 7.27 -8.12
C GLU A 86 1.34 7.51 -9.27
N ALA A 87 1.26 6.58 -10.24
CA ALA A 87 0.30 6.69 -11.34
C ALA A 87 -1.15 6.52 -10.87
N ILE A 88 -1.43 5.64 -9.91
CA ILE A 88 -2.76 5.46 -9.30
C ILE A 88 -3.16 6.73 -8.54
N LEU A 89 -2.27 7.28 -7.72
CA LEU A 89 -2.51 8.52 -6.99
C LEU A 89 -2.74 9.70 -7.94
N PHE A 90 -1.95 9.82 -9.01
CA PHE A 90 -2.15 10.82 -10.05
C PHE A 90 -3.54 10.72 -10.70
N LEU A 91 -4.03 9.51 -11.01
CA LEU A 91 -5.38 9.31 -11.55
C LEU A 91 -6.46 9.74 -10.55
N LYS A 92 -6.29 9.41 -9.26
CA LYS A 92 -7.19 9.80 -8.18
C LYS A 92 -7.27 11.33 -8.06
N GLU A 93 -6.14 12.02 -8.05
CA GLU A 93 -6.05 13.50 -8.02
C GLU A 93 -6.74 14.13 -9.24
N ASN A 94 -6.74 13.44 -10.38
CA ASN A 94 -7.44 13.85 -11.60
C ASN A 94 -8.89 13.32 -11.68
N SER A 95 -9.52 13.07 -10.52
CA SER A 95 -10.94 12.74 -10.37
C SER A 95 -11.36 11.38 -10.95
N ALA A 96 -10.43 10.43 -11.10
CA ALA A 96 -10.79 9.06 -11.38
C ALA A 96 -11.13 8.31 -10.07
N THR A 97 -12.19 7.53 -10.09
CA THR A 97 -12.49 6.56 -9.03
C THR A 97 -11.63 5.31 -9.24
N ILE A 98 -10.91 4.90 -8.22
CA ILE A 98 -10.02 3.73 -8.27
C ILE A 98 -10.55 2.65 -7.33
N ILE A 99 -10.70 1.46 -7.85
CA ILE A 99 -10.98 0.25 -7.06
C ILE A 99 -9.84 -0.73 -7.34
N PHE A 100 -9.19 -1.24 -6.31
CA PHE A 100 -8.20 -2.30 -6.51
C PHE A 100 -8.28 -3.36 -5.42
N SER A 101 -7.98 -4.60 -5.80
CA SER A 101 -7.76 -5.68 -4.84
C SER A 101 -6.29 -5.75 -4.44
N SER A 102 -6.00 -6.08 -3.19
CA SER A 102 -4.64 -6.38 -2.75
C SER A 102 -4.66 -7.23 -1.48
N HIS A 103 -3.69 -8.13 -1.37
CA HIS A 103 -3.35 -8.81 -0.12
C HIS A 103 -2.20 -8.12 0.63
N GLN A 104 -1.63 -7.05 0.08
CA GLN A 104 -0.56 -6.26 0.68
C GLN A 104 -1.15 -5.06 1.41
N MET A 105 -1.42 -5.22 2.71
CA MET A 105 -2.09 -4.22 3.54
C MET A 105 -1.38 -2.86 3.55
N ALA A 106 -0.05 -2.84 3.46
CA ALA A 106 0.73 -1.61 3.40
C ALA A 106 0.37 -0.74 2.18
N ASN A 107 0.16 -1.34 0.99
CA ASN A 107 -0.28 -0.61 -0.20
C ASN A 107 -1.71 -0.08 -0.04
N VAL A 108 -2.58 -0.85 0.63
CA VAL A 108 -3.96 -0.43 0.92
C VAL A 108 -3.97 0.77 1.86
N GLU A 109 -3.21 0.72 2.95
CA GLU A 109 -3.08 1.82 3.91
C GLU A 109 -2.58 3.11 3.28
N GLU A 110 -1.70 3.01 2.30
CA GLU A 110 -1.06 4.17 1.69
C GLU A 110 -1.93 4.83 0.60
N ILE A 111 -2.80 4.07 -0.07
CA ILE A 111 -3.54 4.53 -1.25
C ILE A 111 -5.01 4.75 -0.96
N CYS A 112 -5.62 3.88 -0.14
CA CYS A 112 -7.07 3.84 0.06
C CYS A 112 -7.55 4.80 1.13
N GLU A 113 -8.69 5.43 0.89
CA GLU A 113 -9.49 6.12 1.91
C GLU A 113 -10.56 5.21 2.50
N ASN A 114 -11.13 4.35 1.67
CA ASN A 114 -12.15 3.39 2.07
C ASN A 114 -11.69 1.98 1.71
N ILE A 115 -12.05 1.02 2.53
CA ILE A 115 -11.70 -0.38 2.35
C ILE A 115 -12.94 -1.27 2.49
N CYS A 116 -12.86 -2.43 1.86
CA CYS A 116 -13.77 -3.54 2.09
C CYS A 116 -12.93 -4.81 2.22
N MET A 117 -12.90 -5.38 3.40
CA MET A 117 -12.14 -6.59 3.73
C MET A 117 -13.04 -7.80 3.64
N MET A 118 -12.61 -8.81 2.90
CA MET A 118 -13.41 -9.99 2.61
C MET A 118 -12.69 -11.29 3.02
N LYS A 119 -13.46 -12.26 3.54
CA LYS A 119 -12.99 -13.63 3.82
C LYS A 119 -14.05 -14.62 3.36
N LYS A 120 -13.68 -15.56 2.50
CA LYS A 120 -14.57 -16.62 1.96
C LYS A 120 -15.88 -16.08 1.32
N GLY A 121 -15.83 -14.89 0.73
CA GLY A 121 -16.99 -14.27 0.09
C GLY A 121 -17.86 -13.43 1.02
N GLU A 122 -17.55 -13.36 2.32
CA GLU A 122 -18.23 -12.52 3.29
C GLU A 122 -17.43 -11.25 3.58
N VAL A 123 -18.13 -10.14 3.79
CA VAL A 123 -17.52 -8.88 4.22
C VAL A 123 -17.24 -8.95 5.71
N LEU A 124 -15.98 -8.84 6.10
CA LEU A 124 -15.55 -8.80 7.50
C LEU A 124 -15.58 -7.39 8.07
N LEU A 125 -15.19 -6.42 7.23
CA LEU A 125 -15.03 -5.03 7.63
C LEU A 125 -15.13 -4.16 6.38
N GLU A 126 -15.86 -3.05 6.47
CA GLU A 126 -15.91 -2.03 5.41
C GLU A 126 -16.04 -0.64 6.02
N GLY A 127 -15.52 0.36 5.32
CA GLY A 127 -15.65 1.74 5.74
C GLY A 127 -14.42 2.59 5.46
N ASN A 128 -14.40 3.78 6.07
CA ASN A 128 -13.27 4.67 5.99
C ASN A 128 -12.09 4.12 6.80
N LEU A 129 -10.92 4.02 6.17
CA LEU A 129 -9.73 3.42 6.79
C LEU A 129 -9.28 4.15 8.07
N LYS A 130 -9.37 5.47 8.07
CA LYS A 130 -9.00 6.27 9.24
C LYS A 130 -9.96 6.02 10.40
N GLU A 131 -11.27 6.02 10.14
CA GLU A 131 -12.30 5.74 11.16
C GLU A 131 -12.11 4.34 11.75
N ILE A 132 -11.90 3.34 10.89
CA ILE A 132 -11.62 1.95 11.30
C ILE A 132 -10.39 1.87 12.23
N LYS A 133 -9.33 2.61 11.92
CA LYS A 133 -8.12 2.64 12.75
C LYS A 133 -8.33 3.43 14.04
N ASP A 134 -9.18 4.45 14.01
CA ASP A 134 -9.50 5.30 15.16
C ASP A 134 -10.56 4.65 16.11
N GLU A 135 -11.33 3.65 15.64
CA GLU A 135 -12.26 2.87 16.48
C GLU A 135 -11.55 2.07 17.59
N THR A 136 -10.27 1.80 17.42
CA THR A 136 -9.49 1.10 18.44
C THR A 136 -8.48 2.03 19.09
N ASP A 137 -8.51 2.05 20.42
CA ASP A 137 -7.49 2.75 21.21
C ASP A 137 -6.17 2.01 21.29
N LYS A 138 -6.11 0.78 20.78
CA LYS A 138 -4.90 -0.06 20.81
C LYS A 138 -3.71 0.63 20.18
N ARG A 139 -2.56 0.46 20.81
CA ARG A 139 -1.28 0.98 20.32
C ARG A 139 -0.25 -0.14 20.24
N LYS A 140 0.56 -0.09 19.21
CA LYS A 140 1.76 -0.90 19.10
C LYS A 140 2.94 -0.12 19.67
N VAL A 141 3.64 -0.74 20.62
CA VAL A 141 4.87 -0.19 21.19
C VAL A 141 6.04 -0.98 20.62
N ILE A 142 7.04 -0.26 20.14
CA ILE A 142 8.28 -0.83 19.63
C ILE A 142 9.42 -0.20 20.42
N VAL A 143 10.24 -1.04 21.06
CA VAL A 143 11.30 -0.57 21.95
C VAL A 143 12.58 -1.38 21.75
N GLN A 144 13.71 -0.67 21.75
CA GLN A 144 15.04 -1.22 21.86
C GLN A 144 15.79 -0.43 22.93
N ALA A 145 15.93 -0.99 24.11
CA ALA A 145 16.54 -0.36 25.28
C ALA A 145 16.95 -1.43 26.30
N ASP A 146 17.83 -1.05 27.22
CA ASP A 146 18.22 -1.87 28.35
C ASP A 146 17.27 -1.61 29.53
N PHE A 147 16.35 -2.53 29.76
CA PHE A 147 15.40 -2.48 30.89
C PHE A 147 14.99 -3.90 31.32
N ASP A 148 14.42 -4.00 32.51
CA ASP A 148 13.92 -5.27 33.01
C ASP A 148 12.61 -5.66 32.31
N ARG A 149 12.68 -6.70 31.47
CA ARG A 149 11.55 -7.20 30.68
C ARG A 149 10.47 -7.88 31.54
N GLU A 150 10.85 -8.45 32.69
CA GLU A 150 9.91 -9.09 33.60
C GLU A 150 9.03 -8.04 34.30
N ILE A 151 9.58 -6.92 34.69
CA ILE A 151 8.82 -5.79 35.25
C ILE A 151 7.81 -5.27 34.22
N LEU A 152 8.24 -5.15 32.94
CA LEU A 152 7.32 -4.74 31.87
C LEU A 152 6.09 -5.66 31.77
N LYS A 153 6.32 -6.98 31.82
CA LYS A 153 5.22 -7.98 31.72
C LYS A 153 4.36 -8.08 32.96
N GLN A 154 4.91 -7.79 34.13
CA GLN A 154 4.17 -7.85 35.40
C GLN A 154 3.33 -6.60 35.67
N ASP A 155 3.87 -5.42 35.36
CA ASP A 155 3.26 -4.15 35.73
C ASP A 155 2.30 -3.60 34.65
N PHE A 156 2.36 -4.15 33.42
CA PHE A 156 1.55 -3.66 32.31
C PHE A 156 0.82 -4.81 31.60
N GLU A 157 -0.44 -4.57 31.27
CA GLU A 157 -1.21 -5.46 30.40
C GLU A 157 -0.73 -5.30 28.97
N ILE A 158 0.06 -6.28 28.50
CA ILE A 158 0.61 -6.32 27.14
C ILE A 158 0.10 -7.53 26.39
N GLU A 159 -0.17 -7.35 25.09
CA GLU A 159 -0.64 -8.41 24.19
C GLU A 159 0.42 -8.67 23.10
N SER A 160 0.47 -9.90 22.61
CA SER A 160 1.28 -10.28 21.43
C SER A 160 2.75 -9.85 21.50
N TYR A 161 3.40 -10.10 22.64
CA TYR A 161 4.81 -9.81 22.86
C TYR A 161 5.70 -10.58 21.86
N LYS A 162 6.54 -9.84 21.13
CA LYS A 162 7.55 -10.40 20.22
C LYS A 162 8.88 -9.73 20.47
N GLU A 163 9.95 -10.52 20.39
CA GLU A 163 11.32 -10.05 20.52
C GLU A 163 12.16 -10.59 19.37
N GLU A 164 12.76 -9.68 18.59
CA GLU A 164 13.63 -10.01 17.46
C GLU A 164 14.82 -9.03 17.42
N ASN A 165 16.04 -9.56 17.46
CA ASN A 165 17.29 -8.76 17.38
C ASN A 165 17.31 -7.60 18.39
N ASP A 166 17.00 -7.87 19.67
CA ASP A 166 16.92 -6.90 20.77
C ASP A 166 15.82 -5.83 20.61
N VAL A 167 15.03 -5.89 19.56
CA VAL A 167 13.83 -5.06 19.38
C VAL A 167 12.63 -5.81 19.92
N ILE A 168 11.91 -5.19 20.82
CA ILE A 168 10.68 -5.74 21.41
C ILE A 168 9.49 -5.00 20.80
N SER A 169 8.48 -5.73 20.42
CA SER A 169 7.21 -5.17 19.98
C SER A 169 6.05 -5.85 20.68
N PHE A 170 5.07 -5.09 21.10
CA PHE A 170 3.86 -5.57 21.76
C PHE A 170 2.71 -4.59 21.57
N TYR A 171 1.51 -5.04 21.89
CA TYR A 171 0.31 -4.21 21.85
C TYR A 171 -0.16 -3.88 23.25
N VAL A 172 -0.74 -2.70 23.40
CA VAL A 172 -1.41 -2.24 24.61
C VAL A 172 -2.79 -1.72 24.25
N LYS A 173 -3.71 -1.81 25.21
CA LYS A 173 -5.13 -1.51 25.02
C LYS A 173 -5.43 -0.04 24.67
N ASP A 174 -4.57 0.88 25.10
CA ASP A 174 -4.81 2.31 24.93
C ASP A 174 -3.51 3.13 24.96
N GLU A 175 -3.63 4.37 24.52
CA GLU A 175 -2.52 5.32 24.49
C GLU A 175 -2.05 5.73 25.90
N CYS A 176 -2.93 5.69 26.90
CA CYS A 176 -2.55 6.01 28.28
C CYS A 176 -1.57 4.97 28.82
N THR A 177 -1.85 3.69 28.58
CA THR A 177 -0.96 2.58 28.93
C THR A 177 0.37 2.68 28.18
N ALA A 178 0.35 3.00 26.88
CA ALA A 178 1.56 3.21 26.09
C ALA A 178 2.44 4.36 26.67
N LYS A 179 1.83 5.46 27.11
CA LYS A 179 2.52 6.59 27.75
C LYS A 179 3.09 6.24 29.13
N LYS A 180 2.44 5.37 29.90
CA LYS A 180 2.99 4.88 31.18
C LYS A 180 4.22 4.02 30.92
N ILE A 181 4.18 3.13 29.93
CA ILE A 181 5.33 2.33 29.51
C ILE A 181 6.45 3.21 29.00
N GLN A 182 6.14 4.24 28.21
CA GLN A 182 7.14 5.22 27.79
C GLN A 182 7.90 5.83 28.98
N LYS A 183 7.17 6.26 30.01
CA LYS A 183 7.80 6.82 31.23
C LYS A 183 8.66 5.81 31.96
N PHE A 184 8.25 4.55 31.99
CA PHE A 184 9.02 3.47 32.58
C PHE A 184 10.32 3.22 31.79
N ILE A 185 10.23 3.06 30.46
CA ILE A 185 11.40 2.83 29.60
C ILE A 185 12.35 4.01 29.61
N PHE A 186 11.86 5.26 29.72
CA PHE A 186 12.70 6.46 29.71
C PHE A 186 13.49 6.67 31.01
N GLN A 187 13.33 5.81 32.00
CA GLN A 187 14.21 5.73 33.16
C GLN A 187 15.48 4.93 32.88
N SER A 188 15.55 4.21 31.77
CA SER A 188 16.70 3.43 31.36
C SER A 188 17.80 4.32 30.75
N GLU A 189 19.06 3.97 30.99
CA GLU A 189 20.21 4.75 30.54
C GLU A 189 20.52 4.60 29.03
N ASN A 190 20.09 3.49 28.40
CA ASN A 190 20.45 3.16 27.04
C ASN A 190 19.20 2.87 26.19
N ILE A 191 18.59 3.89 25.60
CA ILE A 191 17.46 3.76 24.71
C ILE A 191 17.93 4.01 23.29
N GLN A 192 17.87 2.98 22.45
CA GLN A 192 18.22 3.08 21.02
C GLN A 192 16.99 3.42 20.18
N GLN A 193 15.83 2.87 20.54
CA GLN A 193 14.59 3.10 19.85
C GLN A 193 13.39 3.02 20.80
N PHE A 194 12.45 3.95 20.61
CA PHE A 194 11.11 3.88 21.21
C PHE A 194 10.09 4.50 20.27
N ARG A 195 9.03 3.75 19.93
CA ARG A 195 7.92 4.22 19.11
C ARG A 195 6.58 3.74 19.66
N ILE A 196 5.59 4.60 19.58
CA ILE A 196 4.17 4.26 19.80
C ILE A 196 3.48 4.51 18.47
N GLU A 197 2.88 3.47 17.91
CA GLU A 197 2.21 3.52 16.62
C GLU A 197 0.74 3.08 16.78
N PRO A 198 -0.20 3.65 16.01
CA PRO A 198 -1.52 3.04 15.84
C PRO A 198 -1.35 1.61 15.33
N ILE A 199 -2.33 0.75 15.58
CA ILE A 199 -2.29 -0.59 14.99
C ILE A 199 -2.40 -0.50 13.46
N SER A 200 -1.73 -1.41 12.77
CA SER A 200 -1.77 -1.48 11.31
C SER A 200 -3.06 -2.16 10.81
N LEU A 201 -3.41 -1.92 9.56
CA LEU A 201 -4.51 -2.62 8.91
C LEU A 201 -4.26 -4.15 8.90
N ASN A 202 -2.99 -4.56 8.81
CA ASN A 202 -2.63 -5.97 8.90
C ASN A 202 -2.92 -6.56 10.29
N ASP A 203 -2.70 -5.79 11.35
CA ASP A 203 -3.01 -6.22 12.72
C ASP A 203 -4.52 -6.36 12.92
N ILE A 204 -5.31 -5.38 12.43
CA ILE A 204 -6.77 -5.44 12.43
C ILE A 204 -7.27 -6.67 11.64
N PHE A 205 -6.65 -6.94 10.48
CA PHE A 205 -6.99 -8.13 9.68
C PHE A 205 -6.75 -9.43 10.44
N LEU A 206 -5.59 -9.57 11.08
CA LEU A 206 -5.24 -10.78 11.84
C LEU A 206 -6.18 -11.01 13.02
N GLU A 207 -6.57 -9.96 13.72
CA GLU A 207 -7.57 -10.05 14.79
C GLU A 207 -8.91 -10.55 14.26
N ARG A 208 -9.44 -9.94 13.19
CA ARG A 208 -10.75 -10.31 12.60
C ARG A 208 -10.76 -11.67 11.92
N VAL A 209 -9.63 -12.12 11.41
CA VAL A 209 -9.51 -13.45 10.76
C VAL A 209 -9.30 -14.56 11.78
N GLY A 210 -8.70 -14.26 12.94
CA GLY A 210 -8.47 -15.22 14.04
C GLY A 210 -9.71 -15.51 14.88
N GLU A 211 -10.75 -14.65 14.76
CA GLU A 211 -12.10 -14.90 15.29
C GLU A 211 -12.90 -15.77 14.30
#